data_4f637903cadc1fac401ab40708e792ad
#
_entry.id   4f637903cadc1fac401ab40708e792ad
#
_cell.length_a   1.000
_cell.length_b   1.000
_cell.length_c   1.000
_cell.angle_alpha   90.00
_cell.angle_beta   90.00
_cell.angle_gamma   90.00
#
_symmetry.space_group_name_H-M   'P 1'
#
loop_
_entity.id
_entity.type
_entity.pdbx_description
1 polymer ?
#
loop_
_entity_poly.entity_id
_entity_poly.type
_entity_poly.pdbx_seq_one_letter_code
_entity_poly.pdbx_strand_id
1 'polypeptide(L)'
;MAKHATPLLDQLESGPWPSFVSDIKQEAAARAANPKGLDYQIPADAPEDLLGVLELSYEEKETHWKHGGIVGVFGYGGGVIGRYCDQPEKFPGVAHFHTMRVAQPAAKYYHTKFLRDLCDIWDLRGSGMTNMHGSTGDIVLLGTQTPQLEEVFHDLTHKLNVDLGGSGSNLRTPEACLGQSRCEYACYNTQDMCYQLTQDYQDELHRPAFPYKFKFKFDGCPNGCVCAMARSDFAVVGTWKDDIKIDQDAVKAYVGGEFKPNAGAHAGRDWGKFDIQKEVIDLCPSKCMSWDGNKLSIKTADCVRCMHCINTMPRALHIGDERGASILVGAKAPVVDGAQMGSLLVPFISCEAPYDEIKEVIEKIWDWWMEEGKNRERVGETMKRLSFQKLLEVTDTEAAPYHVTAPRSNPYIFFKEEEVPGGWNRDLAEFRKRHQR
;
A
#
# COMPACT_ATOMS: atom_id res chain seq x y z
N MET A 1 -32.98 21.07 10.85
CA MET A 1 -32.01 21.10 11.98
C MET A 1 -31.30 19.77 11.96
N ALA A 2 -30.00 19.74 12.19
CA ALA A 2 -29.25 18.49 12.32
C ALA A 2 -29.86 17.63 13.44
N LYS A 3 -29.94 16.34 13.25
CA LYS A 3 -30.47 15.35 14.21
C LYS A 3 -29.62 15.29 15.47
N HIS A 4 -28.31 15.45 15.31
CA HIS A 4 -27.34 15.43 16.41
C HIS A 4 -26.47 16.70 16.35
N ALA A 5 -26.15 17.26 17.52
CA ALA A 5 -25.16 18.32 17.61
C ALA A 5 -23.74 17.73 17.56
N THR A 6 -22.82 18.38 16.86
CA THR A 6 -21.47 17.86 16.60
C THR A 6 -20.35 18.90 16.93
N PRO A 7 -20.35 19.53 18.13
CA PRO A 7 -19.43 20.64 18.42
C PRO A 7 -17.95 20.24 18.44
N LEU A 8 -17.60 18.98 18.72
CA LEU A 8 -16.23 18.51 18.71
C LEU A 8 -15.78 18.18 17.29
N LEU A 9 -16.63 17.54 16.48
CA LEU A 9 -16.32 17.26 15.07
C LEU A 9 -16.22 18.56 14.26
N ASP A 10 -16.99 19.60 14.61
CA ASP A 10 -16.92 20.90 13.95
C ASP A 10 -15.51 21.51 14.05
N GLN A 11 -14.79 21.24 15.12
CA GLN A 11 -13.40 21.69 15.29
C GLN A 11 -12.45 21.06 14.25
N LEU A 12 -12.74 19.85 13.77
CA LEU A 12 -11.92 19.21 12.73
C LEU A 12 -12.08 19.87 11.36
N GLU A 13 -13.17 20.61 11.15
CA GLU A 13 -13.42 21.35 9.91
C GLU A 13 -12.76 22.72 9.89
N SER A 14 -12.38 23.25 11.05
CA SER A 14 -11.77 24.60 11.19
C SER A 14 -10.32 24.69 10.72
N GLY A 15 -9.70 23.55 10.37
CA GLY A 15 -8.32 23.47 9.89
C GLY A 15 -8.19 23.80 8.39
N PRO A 16 -6.96 23.94 7.89
CA PRO A 16 -6.71 24.27 6.48
C PRO A 16 -7.03 23.12 5.50
N TRP A 17 -7.34 21.95 6.01
CA TRP A 17 -7.62 20.75 5.22
C TRP A 17 -9.04 20.25 5.50
N PRO A 18 -9.84 19.99 4.45
CA PRO A 18 -11.14 19.35 4.60
C PRO A 18 -10.99 18.02 5.37
N SER A 19 -11.89 17.77 6.31
CA SER A 19 -11.95 16.51 7.02
C SER A 19 -13.04 15.61 6.41
N PHE A 20 -12.96 14.30 6.69
CA PHE A 20 -14.04 13.37 6.32
C PHE A 20 -15.39 13.74 6.97
N VAL A 21 -15.38 14.52 8.04
CA VAL A 21 -16.58 15.08 8.68
C VAL A 21 -17.34 16.00 7.75
N SER A 22 -16.63 16.84 7.01
CA SER A 22 -17.24 17.73 5.99
C SER A 22 -17.98 16.92 4.93
N ASP A 23 -17.41 15.83 4.46
CA ASP A 23 -18.01 14.98 3.45
C ASP A 23 -19.28 14.28 4.00
N ILE A 24 -19.24 13.75 5.21
CA ILE A 24 -20.43 13.14 5.86
C ILE A 24 -21.53 14.18 6.07
N LYS A 25 -21.19 15.41 6.47
CA LYS A 25 -22.16 16.50 6.63
C LYS A 25 -22.80 16.93 5.30
N GLN A 26 -22.01 16.96 4.22
CA GLN A 26 -22.54 17.25 2.88
C GLN A 26 -23.52 16.17 2.45
N GLU A 27 -23.19 14.90 2.66
CA GLU A 27 -24.07 13.78 2.34
C GLU A 27 -25.35 13.82 3.20
N ALA A 28 -25.23 14.04 4.50
CA ALA A 28 -26.38 14.19 5.38
C ALA A 28 -27.31 15.32 4.93
N ALA A 29 -26.75 16.47 4.57
CA ALA A 29 -27.51 17.63 4.07
C ALA A 29 -28.18 17.34 2.72
N ALA A 30 -27.50 16.66 1.82
CA ALA A 30 -28.05 16.29 0.51
C ALA A 30 -29.27 15.34 0.66
N ARG A 31 -29.16 14.34 1.51
CA ARG A 31 -30.27 13.41 1.82
C ARG A 31 -31.43 14.09 2.53
N ALA A 32 -31.15 14.96 3.48
CA ALA A 32 -32.19 15.76 4.16
C ALA A 32 -32.94 16.69 3.23
N ALA A 33 -32.23 17.28 2.23
CA ALA A 33 -32.84 18.17 1.24
C ALA A 33 -33.71 17.42 0.22
N ASN A 34 -33.40 16.16 -0.06
CA ASN A 34 -34.11 15.34 -1.04
C ASN A 34 -34.36 13.92 -0.53
N PRO A 35 -35.17 13.75 0.53
CA PRO A 35 -35.37 12.45 1.19
C PRO A 35 -36.08 11.41 0.32
N LYS A 36 -36.65 11.82 -0.83
CA LYS A 36 -37.34 10.97 -1.81
C LYS A 36 -36.66 10.93 -3.16
N GLY A 37 -35.53 11.60 -3.32
CA GLY A 37 -34.87 11.77 -4.62
C GLY A 37 -34.21 10.51 -5.17
N LEU A 38 -33.78 9.63 -4.26
CA LEU A 38 -33.45 8.23 -4.50
C LEU A 38 -34.36 7.43 -3.57
N ASP A 39 -34.85 6.29 -4.02
CA ASP A 39 -35.49 5.32 -3.13
C ASP A 39 -34.42 4.67 -2.24
N TYR A 40 -33.80 5.47 -1.35
CA TYR A 40 -32.74 4.98 -0.46
C TYR A 40 -33.15 3.66 0.20
N GLN A 41 -32.29 2.66 0.07
CA GLN A 41 -32.51 1.33 0.64
C GLN A 41 -31.99 1.23 2.09
N ILE A 42 -31.39 2.31 2.58
CA ILE A 42 -31.06 2.52 4.00
C ILE A 42 -31.75 3.81 4.47
N PRO A 43 -31.91 4.01 5.80
CA PRO A 43 -32.49 5.26 6.31
C PRO A 43 -31.76 6.50 5.78
N ALA A 44 -32.51 7.47 5.28
CA ALA A 44 -31.95 8.70 4.73
C ALA A 44 -31.14 9.51 5.76
N ASP A 45 -31.46 9.35 7.05
CA ASP A 45 -30.77 9.99 8.17
C ASP A 45 -29.60 9.16 8.76
N ALA A 46 -29.25 8.02 8.15
CA ALA A 46 -28.11 7.22 8.61
C ALA A 46 -26.78 8.00 8.65
N PRO A 47 -26.44 8.90 7.70
CA PRO A 47 -25.26 9.76 7.83
C PRO A 47 -25.31 10.70 9.04
N GLU A 48 -26.49 11.19 9.43
CA GLU A 48 -26.66 11.99 10.65
C GLU A 48 -26.40 11.17 11.91
N ASP A 49 -26.90 9.93 11.96
CA ASP A 49 -26.62 9.01 13.07
C ASP A 49 -25.12 8.63 13.10
N LEU A 50 -24.48 8.50 11.93
CA LEU A 50 -23.02 8.29 11.88
C LEU A 50 -22.28 9.47 12.50
N LEU A 51 -22.64 10.71 12.18
CA LEU A 51 -22.05 11.90 12.80
C LEU A 51 -22.25 11.90 14.31
N GLY A 52 -23.43 11.56 14.80
CA GLY A 52 -23.72 11.44 16.23
C GLY A 52 -22.85 10.41 16.95
N VAL A 53 -22.66 9.25 16.35
CA VAL A 53 -21.77 8.17 16.88
C VAL A 53 -20.32 8.63 16.91
N LEU A 54 -19.87 9.32 15.88
CA LEU A 54 -18.49 9.82 15.81
C LEU A 54 -18.24 10.95 16.82
N GLU A 55 -19.22 11.84 17.01
CA GLU A 55 -19.15 12.89 18.05
C GLU A 55 -19.00 12.28 19.43
N LEU A 56 -19.88 11.34 19.80
CA LEU A 56 -19.83 10.63 21.07
C LEU A 56 -18.51 9.90 21.24
N SER A 57 -18.03 9.22 20.21
CA SER A 57 -16.74 8.53 20.25
C SER A 57 -15.58 9.48 20.50
N TYR A 58 -15.66 10.68 19.92
CA TYR A 58 -14.64 11.71 20.10
C TYR A 58 -14.68 12.34 21.49
N GLU A 59 -15.86 12.55 22.03
CA GLU A 59 -16.08 13.06 23.37
C GLU A 59 -15.54 12.08 24.44
N GLU A 60 -15.97 10.82 24.37
CA GLU A 60 -15.65 9.78 25.35
C GLU A 60 -14.26 9.16 25.15
N LYS A 61 -13.57 9.45 24.04
CA LYS A 61 -12.28 8.83 23.64
C LYS A 61 -12.39 7.28 23.51
N GLU A 62 -13.57 6.82 23.23
CA GLU A 62 -13.89 5.42 22.98
C GLU A 62 -14.68 5.29 21.67
N THR A 63 -14.40 4.29 20.85
CA THR A 63 -15.18 4.09 19.63
C THR A 63 -16.51 3.41 19.93
N HIS A 64 -17.62 4.00 19.54
CA HIS A 64 -18.97 3.46 19.62
C HIS A 64 -19.43 2.84 18.29
N TRP A 65 -18.69 3.04 17.22
CA TRP A 65 -18.83 2.31 15.96
C TRP A 65 -17.84 1.15 15.96
N LYS A 66 -18.24 0.08 16.64
CA LYS A 66 -17.41 -1.09 16.94
C LYS A 66 -17.17 -1.95 15.71
N HIS A 67 -16.01 -2.62 15.71
CA HIS A 67 -15.78 -3.79 14.88
C HIS A 67 -16.33 -5.03 15.57
N GLY A 68 -16.98 -5.91 14.82
CA GLY A 68 -17.44 -7.15 15.43
C GLY A 68 -18.12 -8.13 14.49
N GLY A 69 -18.13 -9.37 14.94
CA GLY A 69 -18.83 -10.46 14.31
C GLY A 69 -18.26 -10.93 12.97
N ILE A 70 -18.71 -12.08 12.55
CA ILE A 70 -18.54 -12.57 11.17
C ILE A 70 -19.78 -12.11 10.41
N VAL A 71 -19.60 -11.17 9.51
CA VAL A 71 -20.61 -10.67 8.59
C VAL A 71 -20.05 -10.77 7.17
N GLY A 72 -20.84 -11.31 6.26
CA GLY A 72 -20.41 -11.52 4.89
C GLY A 72 -21.60 -11.62 3.95
N VAL A 73 -21.33 -11.93 2.72
CA VAL A 73 -22.30 -12.35 1.71
C VAL A 73 -22.22 -13.86 1.55
N PHE A 74 -23.23 -14.47 0.96
CA PHE A 74 -23.28 -15.92 0.80
C PHE A 74 -22.04 -16.46 0.05
N GLY A 75 -21.35 -17.40 0.68
CA GLY A 75 -20.11 -17.99 0.14
C GLY A 75 -18.81 -17.23 0.44
N TYR A 76 -18.88 -16.04 1.06
CA TYR A 76 -17.73 -15.18 1.33
C TYR A 76 -17.58 -14.91 2.85
N GLY A 77 -16.47 -15.35 3.42
CA GLY A 77 -16.06 -14.96 4.78
C GLY A 77 -15.17 -13.71 4.83
N GLY A 78 -14.91 -13.10 3.67
CA GLY A 78 -14.13 -11.87 3.50
C GLY A 78 -14.87 -10.84 2.66
N GLY A 79 -14.31 -9.63 2.52
CA GLY A 79 -14.88 -8.55 1.72
C GLY A 79 -15.85 -7.64 2.47
N VAL A 80 -16.47 -8.12 3.52
CA VAL A 80 -17.31 -7.32 4.42
C VAL A 80 -16.62 -7.17 5.78
N ILE A 81 -16.62 -5.96 6.32
CA ILE A 81 -16.16 -5.67 7.67
C ILE A 81 -17.37 -5.40 8.52
N GLY A 82 -17.70 -6.33 9.43
CA GLY A 82 -18.79 -6.19 10.37
C GLY A 82 -18.59 -4.97 11.27
N ARG A 83 -19.57 -4.08 11.29
CA ARG A 83 -19.60 -2.91 12.15
C ARG A 83 -20.98 -2.72 12.73
N TYR A 84 -21.03 -2.29 13.96
CA TYR A 84 -22.26 -2.00 14.70
C TYR A 84 -22.05 -0.87 15.69
N CYS A 85 -23.12 -0.14 15.98
CA CYS A 85 -23.14 0.82 17.07
C CYS A 85 -23.52 0.10 18.37
N ASP A 86 -22.81 0.36 19.46
CA ASP A 86 -23.12 -0.18 20.79
C ASP A 86 -24.22 0.61 21.52
N GLN A 87 -24.73 1.70 20.91
CA GLN A 87 -25.88 2.47 21.36
C GLN A 87 -26.96 2.56 20.26
N PRO A 88 -27.53 1.42 19.84
CA PRO A 88 -28.43 1.36 18.68
C PRO A 88 -29.77 2.09 18.90
N GLU A 89 -30.19 2.25 20.14
CA GLU A 89 -31.40 3.01 20.46
C GLU A 89 -31.24 4.51 20.20
N LYS A 90 -30.03 5.04 20.43
CA LYS A 90 -29.70 6.44 20.20
C LYS A 90 -29.37 6.73 18.74
N PHE A 91 -28.78 5.76 18.05
CA PHE A 91 -28.31 5.86 16.67
C PHE A 91 -28.83 4.70 15.80
N PRO A 92 -30.14 4.60 15.59
CA PRO A 92 -30.76 3.44 14.92
C PRO A 92 -30.33 3.27 13.46
N GLY A 93 -30.05 4.36 12.74
CA GLY A 93 -29.61 4.33 11.34
C GLY A 93 -28.26 3.63 11.13
N VAL A 94 -27.46 3.53 12.18
CA VAL A 94 -26.13 2.90 12.16
C VAL A 94 -25.98 1.75 13.15
N ALA A 95 -27.10 1.21 13.67
CA ALA A 95 -27.10 0.06 14.56
C ALA A 95 -26.27 -1.11 14.00
N HIS A 96 -26.42 -1.41 12.71
CA HIS A 96 -25.57 -2.25 11.87
C HIS A 96 -25.18 -1.44 10.64
N PHE A 97 -23.90 -1.13 10.49
CA PHE A 97 -23.46 -0.23 9.43
C PHE A 97 -22.10 -0.66 8.87
N HIS A 98 -22.16 -1.74 8.06
CA HIS A 98 -21.01 -2.50 7.60
C HIS A 98 -20.23 -1.79 6.51
N THR A 99 -18.95 -2.08 6.47
CA THR A 99 -18.04 -1.59 5.41
C THR A 99 -17.80 -2.73 4.43
N MET A 100 -17.92 -2.46 3.13
CA MET A 100 -17.60 -3.41 2.07
C MET A 100 -16.34 -3.00 1.34
N ARG A 101 -15.59 -3.98 0.85
CA ARG A 101 -14.39 -3.78 0.04
C ARG A 101 -14.65 -4.29 -1.36
N VAL A 102 -14.39 -3.46 -2.36
CA VAL A 102 -14.50 -3.81 -3.77
C VAL A 102 -13.11 -4.09 -4.30
N ALA A 103 -12.91 -5.26 -4.88
CA ALA A 103 -11.67 -5.60 -5.55
C ALA A 103 -11.43 -4.64 -6.73
N GLN A 104 -10.20 -4.22 -6.91
CA GLN A 104 -9.85 -3.31 -8.00
C GLN A 104 -9.12 -4.05 -9.11
N PRO A 105 -9.12 -3.51 -10.33
CA PRO A 105 -8.21 -3.98 -11.37
C PRO A 105 -6.75 -3.71 -10.98
N ALA A 106 -5.85 -4.52 -11.48
CA ALA A 106 -4.43 -4.27 -11.36
C ALA A 106 -4.11 -2.82 -11.79
N ALA A 107 -3.12 -2.19 -11.13
CA ALA A 107 -2.72 -0.80 -11.37
C ALA A 107 -3.73 0.30 -11.05
N LYS A 108 -4.90 0.01 -10.51
CA LYS A 108 -5.87 0.99 -9.98
C LYS A 108 -6.39 2.03 -10.99
N TYR A 109 -6.46 1.67 -12.26
CA TYR A 109 -7.10 2.50 -13.26
C TYR A 109 -8.56 2.12 -13.42
N TYR A 110 -9.43 3.11 -13.28
CA TYR A 110 -10.87 2.95 -13.42
C TYR A 110 -11.38 3.72 -14.62
N HIS A 111 -12.31 3.12 -15.33
CA HIS A 111 -13.11 3.82 -16.32
C HIS A 111 -14.11 4.74 -15.61
N THR A 112 -14.26 5.98 -16.07
CA THR A 112 -15.12 6.97 -15.40
C THR A 112 -16.59 6.55 -15.31
N LYS A 113 -17.07 5.77 -16.28
CA LYS A 113 -18.42 5.18 -16.21
C LYS A 113 -18.54 4.20 -15.06
N PHE A 114 -17.55 3.30 -14.89
CA PHE A 114 -17.51 2.38 -13.77
C PHE A 114 -17.60 3.09 -12.41
N LEU A 115 -16.83 4.18 -12.24
CA LEU A 115 -16.88 4.94 -10.99
C LEU A 115 -18.24 5.57 -10.75
N ARG A 116 -18.91 6.08 -11.80
CA ARG A 116 -20.27 6.62 -11.67
C ARG A 116 -21.27 5.52 -11.31
N ASP A 117 -21.23 4.40 -12.03
CA ASP A 117 -22.14 3.27 -11.77
C ASP A 117 -21.94 2.72 -10.34
N LEU A 118 -20.69 2.68 -9.85
CA LEU A 118 -20.39 2.30 -8.47
C LEU A 118 -20.96 3.31 -7.46
N CYS A 119 -20.82 4.61 -7.74
CA CYS A 119 -21.41 5.66 -6.91
C CYS A 119 -22.94 5.54 -6.87
N ASP A 120 -23.58 5.35 -8.03
CA ASP A 120 -25.04 5.20 -8.11
C ASP A 120 -25.54 4.01 -7.26
N ILE A 121 -24.84 2.88 -7.30
CA ILE A 121 -25.15 1.72 -6.43
C ILE A 121 -25.00 2.12 -4.96
N TRP A 122 -23.92 2.84 -4.63
CA TRP A 122 -23.62 3.16 -3.24
C TRP A 122 -24.47 4.30 -2.68
N ASP A 123 -24.89 5.22 -3.49
CA ASP A 123 -25.89 6.25 -3.12
C ASP A 123 -27.24 5.61 -2.81
N LEU A 124 -27.64 4.60 -3.59
CA LEU A 124 -28.90 3.86 -3.39
C LEU A 124 -28.87 2.96 -2.13
N ARG A 125 -27.78 2.20 -1.94
CA ARG A 125 -27.70 1.07 -0.99
C ARG A 125 -26.85 1.30 0.24
N GLY A 126 -26.10 2.37 0.27
CA GLY A 126 -25.16 2.70 1.34
C GLY A 126 -25.17 4.17 1.71
N SER A 127 -24.12 4.60 2.38
CA SER A 127 -23.95 5.96 2.88
C SER A 127 -23.58 6.99 1.82
N GLY A 128 -23.27 6.61 0.59
CA GLY A 128 -22.66 7.49 -0.41
C GLY A 128 -21.14 7.72 -0.21
N MET A 129 -20.60 7.33 0.93
CA MET A 129 -19.19 7.57 1.26
C MET A 129 -18.27 6.45 0.75
N THR A 130 -17.20 6.82 0.04
CA THR A 130 -16.19 5.89 -0.48
C THR A 130 -14.78 6.30 -0.09
N ASN A 131 -13.86 5.33 -0.05
CA ASN A 131 -12.45 5.58 0.21
C ASN A 131 -11.57 4.72 -0.71
N MET A 132 -10.60 5.33 -1.34
CA MET A 132 -9.58 4.62 -2.12
C MET A 132 -8.46 4.15 -1.18
N HIS A 133 -8.51 2.89 -0.77
CA HIS A 133 -7.66 2.37 0.30
C HIS A 133 -6.27 1.97 -0.22
N GLY A 134 -5.28 2.84 -0.02
CA GLY A 134 -3.92 2.69 -0.57
C GLY A 134 -3.04 1.61 0.06
N SER A 135 -3.43 0.95 1.14
CA SER A 135 -2.61 -0.12 1.76
C SER A 135 -3.01 -1.54 1.34
N THR A 136 -4.14 -1.66 0.69
CA THR A 136 -4.64 -2.87 0.02
C THR A 136 -5.42 -2.38 -1.19
N GLY A 137 -5.32 -2.95 -2.31
CA GLY A 137 -5.89 -2.42 -3.51
C GLY A 137 -7.42 -2.26 -3.58
N ASP A 138 -8.11 -1.89 -2.52
CA ASP A 138 -9.57 -1.84 -2.50
C ASP A 138 -10.15 -0.45 -2.69
N ILE A 139 -11.34 -0.36 -3.30
CA ILE A 139 -12.30 0.70 -2.99
C ILE A 139 -13.09 0.26 -1.77
N VAL A 140 -13.12 1.10 -0.75
CA VAL A 140 -13.88 0.84 0.48
C VAL A 140 -15.20 1.60 0.42
N LEU A 141 -16.30 0.87 0.48
CA LEU A 141 -17.65 1.38 0.56
C LEU A 141 -18.03 1.49 2.04
N LEU A 142 -18.20 2.70 2.53
CA LEU A 142 -18.32 2.99 3.95
C LEU A 142 -19.78 3.07 4.40
N GLY A 143 -20.28 2.02 5.01
CA GLY A 143 -21.56 2.02 5.72
C GLY A 143 -22.77 1.60 4.90
N THR A 144 -23.22 0.35 5.15
CA THR A 144 -24.54 -0.14 4.73
C THR A 144 -25.12 -1.08 5.76
N GLN A 145 -26.42 -1.29 5.70
CA GLN A 145 -27.12 -2.20 6.61
C GLN A 145 -27.05 -3.65 6.14
N THR A 146 -27.19 -4.59 7.08
CA THR A 146 -27.12 -6.03 6.81
C THR A 146 -28.00 -6.50 5.65
N PRO A 147 -29.29 -6.08 5.51
CA PRO A 147 -30.14 -6.51 4.40
C PRO A 147 -29.65 -6.08 3.01
N GLN A 148 -28.75 -5.10 2.94
CA GLN A 148 -28.25 -4.59 1.67
C GLN A 148 -26.98 -5.32 1.18
N LEU A 149 -26.34 -6.14 1.99
CA LEU A 149 -25.05 -6.76 1.66
C LEU A 149 -25.13 -7.64 0.42
N GLU A 150 -26.11 -8.55 0.36
CA GLU A 150 -26.34 -9.43 -0.79
C GLU A 150 -26.69 -8.63 -2.05
N GLU A 151 -27.54 -7.61 -1.90
CA GLU A 151 -27.98 -6.77 -2.99
C GLU A 151 -26.82 -5.93 -3.58
N VAL A 152 -25.94 -5.39 -2.73
CA VAL A 152 -24.72 -4.69 -3.18
C VAL A 152 -23.81 -5.67 -3.90
N PHE A 153 -23.60 -6.87 -3.35
CA PHE A 153 -22.77 -7.89 -3.96
C PHE A 153 -23.31 -8.31 -5.34
N HIS A 154 -24.62 -8.53 -5.44
CA HIS A 154 -25.29 -8.82 -6.70
C HIS A 154 -25.07 -7.68 -7.73
N ASP A 155 -25.24 -6.43 -7.32
CA ASP A 155 -25.04 -5.30 -8.22
C ASP A 155 -23.58 -5.15 -8.66
N LEU A 156 -22.61 -5.38 -7.76
CA LEU A 156 -21.18 -5.36 -8.10
C LEU A 156 -20.82 -6.45 -9.12
N THR A 157 -21.28 -7.67 -8.90
CA THR A 157 -20.94 -8.81 -9.75
C THR A 157 -21.66 -8.78 -11.08
N HIS A 158 -22.97 -8.50 -11.11
CA HIS A 158 -23.79 -8.59 -12.33
C HIS A 158 -23.82 -7.32 -13.17
N LYS A 159 -23.70 -6.14 -12.55
CA LYS A 159 -23.72 -4.85 -13.29
C LYS A 159 -22.32 -4.35 -13.61
N LEU A 160 -21.37 -4.53 -12.68
CA LEU A 160 -20.03 -3.97 -12.82
C LEU A 160 -18.96 -5.01 -13.14
N ASN A 161 -19.28 -6.31 -13.07
CA ASN A 161 -18.34 -7.40 -13.27
C ASN A 161 -17.09 -7.28 -12.38
N VAL A 162 -17.30 -6.93 -11.11
CA VAL A 162 -16.26 -6.87 -10.09
C VAL A 162 -16.65 -7.67 -8.86
N ASP A 163 -15.66 -8.10 -8.13
CA ASP A 163 -15.81 -8.91 -6.94
C ASP A 163 -15.51 -8.12 -5.66
N LEU A 164 -15.74 -8.73 -4.50
CA LEU A 164 -15.32 -8.18 -3.23
C LEU A 164 -13.80 -8.34 -3.05
N GLY A 165 -13.19 -7.39 -2.36
CA GLY A 165 -11.81 -7.47 -1.92
C GLY A 165 -11.66 -8.28 -0.64
N GLY A 166 -10.43 -8.56 -0.21
CA GLY A 166 -10.15 -9.34 0.99
C GLY A 166 -10.28 -8.54 2.30
N SER A 167 -10.82 -9.18 3.34
CA SER A 167 -10.90 -8.60 4.69
C SER A 167 -10.70 -9.68 5.78
N GLY A 168 -10.49 -9.26 7.02
CA GLY A 168 -10.34 -10.22 8.13
C GLY A 168 -9.02 -11.02 8.08
N SER A 169 -9.09 -12.31 8.38
CA SER A 169 -7.97 -13.26 8.41
C SER A 169 -7.78 -13.96 7.07
N ASN A 170 -7.85 -13.20 5.99
CA ASN A 170 -7.74 -13.64 4.62
C ASN A 170 -6.56 -13.00 3.91
N LEU A 171 -6.29 -13.47 2.70
CA LEU A 171 -5.55 -12.71 1.72
C LEU A 171 -6.23 -11.34 1.54
N ARG A 172 -5.47 -10.28 1.56
CA ARG A 172 -5.96 -8.94 1.20
C ARG A 172 -5.85 -8.76 -0.28
N THR A 173 -6.72 -7.94 -0.85
CA THR A 173 -6.67 -7.60 -2.26
C THR A 173 -5.24 -7.27 -2.66
N PRO A 174 -4.63 -8.02 -3.59
CA PRO A 174 -3.29 -7.76 -4.06
C PRO A 174 -3.16 -6.37 -4.68
N GLU A 175 -1.97 -5.82 -4.62
CA GLU A 175 -1.71 -4.46 -5.10
C GLU A 175 -0.42 -4.41 -5.91
N ALA A 176 -0.49 -3.81 -7.10
CA ALA A 176 0.64 -3.63 -8.00
C ALA A 176 0.89 -2.16 -8.32
N CYS A 177 2.13 -1.82 -8.60
CA CYS A 177 2.46 -0.55 -9.26
C CYS A 177 2.07 -0.60 -10.75
N LEU A 178 2.24 0.51 -11.47
CA LEU A 178 1.88 0.62 -12.89
C LEU A 178 2.65 -0.35 -13.80
N GLY A 179 3.87 -0.76 -13.39
CA GLY A 179 4.69 -1.71 -14.10
C GLY A 179 5.08 -1.30 -15.51
N GLN A 180 5.38 -2.28 -16.34
CA GLN A 180 5.93 -2.10 -17.68
C GLN A 180 5.00 -1.33 -18.63
N SER A 181 3.71 -1.29 -18.36
CA SER A 181 2.77 -0.54 -19.20
C SER A 181 3.01 0.98 -19.19
N ARG A 182 3.67 1.51 -18.15
CA ARG A 182 3.84 2.95 -17.94
C ARG A 182 5.18 3.36 -17.36
N CYS A 183 6.05 2.42 -17.01
CA CYS A 183 7.28 2.71 -16.27
C CYS A 183 8.48 2.01 -16.91
N GLU A 184 9.47 2.79 -17.34
CA GLU A 184 10.72 2.32 -17.92
C GLU A 184 11.61 1.55 -16.92
N TYR A 185 11.40 1.77 -15.61
CA TYR A 185 12.15 1.11 -14.55
C TYR A 185 11.58 -0.24 -14.13
N ALA A 186 10.41 -0.62 -14.65
CA ALA A 186 9.80 -1.90 -14.29
C ALA A 186 10.61 -3.08 -14.85
N CYS A 187 10.96 -4.00 -13.95
CA CYS A 187 11.74 -5.18 -14.29
C CYS A 187 10.88 -6.38 -14.69
N TYR A 188 9.58 -6.35 -14.40
CA TYR A 188 8.62 -7.41 -14.76
C TYR A 188 7.21 -6.85 -14.92
N ASN A 189 6.29 -7.67 -15.45
CA ASN A 189 4.89 -7.27 -15.62
C ASN A 189 4.12 -7.40 -14.31
N THR A 190 4.12 -6.34 -13.51
CA THR A 190 3.48 -6.31 -12.19
C THR A 190 1.96 -6.47 -12.26
N GLN A 191 1.33 -6.01 -13.33
CA GLN A 191 -0.12 -6.04 -13.49
C GLN A 191 -0.60 -7.45 -13.82
N ASP A 192 0.10 -8.13 -14.72
CA ASP A 192 -0.22 -9.51 -15.05
C ASP A 192 -0.02 -10.43 -13.84
N MET A 193 1.10 -10.31 -13.13
CA MET A 193 1.34 -11.06 -11.91
C MET A 193 0.26 -10.80 -10.85
N CYS A 194 -0.10 -9.53 -10.63
CA CYS A 194 -1.16 -9.16 -9.69
C CYS A 194 -2.49 -9.78 -10.08
N TYR A 195 -2.85 -9.75 -11.36
CA TYR A 195 -4.07 -10.35 -11.86
C TYR A 195 -4.07 -11.88 -11.71
N GLN A 196 -3.04 -12.56 -12.21
CA GLN A 196 -2.99 -14.04 -12.17
C GLN A 196 -3.00 -14.56 -10.74
N LEU A 197 -2.15 -14.02 -9.84
CA LEU A 197 -2.15 -14.45 -8.43
C LEU A 197 -3.46 -14.10 -7.71
N THR A 198 -4.16 -13.02 -8.11
CA THR A 198 -5.49 -12.75 -7.58
C THR A 198 -6.51 -13.79 -8.03
N GLN A 199 -6.44 -14.25 -9.27
CA GLN A 199 -7.34 -15.29 -9.79
C GLN A 199 -7.02 -16.66 -9.19
N ASP A 200 -5.76 -17.01 -9.06
CA ASP A 200 -5.35 -18.32 -8.53
C ASP A 200 -5.70 -18.49 -7.04
N TYR A 201 -5.68 -17.39 -6.27
CA TYR A 201 -5.90 -17.40 -4.82
C TYR A 201 -7.24 -16.76 -4.39
N GLN A 202 -8.30 -17.01 -5.16
CA GLN A 202 -9.66 -16.52 -4.86
C GLN A 202 -10.20 -17.08 -3.53
N ASP A 203 -9.88 -18.35 -3.23
CA ASP A 203 -10.33 -18.97 -1.99
C ASP A 203 -9.70 -18.30 -0.77
N GLU A 204 -8.42 -18.00 -0.82
CA GLU A 204 -7.70 -17.31 0.24
C GLU A 204 -8.12 -15.84 0.37
N LEU A 205 -8.60 -15.24 -0.71
CA LEU A 205 -9.14 -13.88 -0.74
C LEU A 205 -10.51 -13.79 -0.06
N HIS A 206 -11.39 -14.77 -0.27
CA HIS A 206 -12.79 -14.70 0.10
C HIS A 206 -13.17 -15.58 1.31
N ARG A 207 -12.32 -16.52 1.71
CA ARG A 207 -12.57 -17.42 2.84
C ARG A 207 -11.52 -17.23 3.93
N PRO A 208 -11.90 -17.32 5.22
CA PRO A 208 -10.93 -17.31 6.30
C PRO A 208 -9.97 -18.50 6.17
N ALA A 209 -8.74 -18.25 5.75
CA ALA A 209 -7.76 -19.29 5.50
C ALA A 209 -6.55 -19.21 6.45
N PHE A 210 -6.26 -18.05 7.04
CA PHE A 210 -4.99 -17.78 7.70
C PHE A 210 -5.11 -17.45 9.19
N PRO A 211 -4.02 -17.58 9.96
CA PRO A 211 -3.96 -17.10 11.35
C PRO A 211 -4.34 -15.62 11.48
N TYR A 212 -3.98 -14.81 10.49
CA TYR A 212 -4.37 -13.40 10.37
C TYR A 212 -4.37 -12.96 8.91
N LYS A 213 -4.37 -11.64 8.64
CA LYS A 213 -4.31 -11.07 7.29
C LYS A 213 -2.97 -11.33 6.62
N PHE A 214 -3.01 -11.65 5.34
CA PHE A 214 -1.84 -11.72 4.47
C PHE A 214 -1.95 -10.70 3.34
N LYS A 215 -0.85 -10.11 2.91
CA LYS A 215 -0.82 -9.09 1.86
C LYS A 215 0.22 -9.39 0.81
N PHE A 216 -0.20 -9.37 -0.45
CA PHE A 216 0.70 -9.27 -1.60
C PHE A 216 0.87 -7.83 -2.04
N LYS A 217 2.10 -7.46 -2.41
CA LYS A 217 2.37 -6.22 -3.14
C LYS A 217 3.48 -6.43 -4.15
N PHE A 218 3.29 -5.82 -5.32
CA PHE A 218 4.13 -6.00 -6.49
C PHE A 218 4.69 -4.64 -6.94
N ASP A 219 5.96 -4.38 -6.56
CA ASP A 219 6.72 -3.22 -7.02
C ASP A 219 7.60 -3.60 -8.21
N GLY A 220 7.45 -2.95 -9.34
CA GLY A 220 8.21 -3.24 -10.57
C GLY A 220 9.70 -2.88 -10.48
N CYS A 221 10.10 -2.13 -9.47
CA CYS A 221 11.49 -1.74 -9.20
C CYS A 221 11.66 -1.30 -7.74
N PRO A 222 12.91 -1.10 -7.25
CA PRO A 222 13.15 -0.70 -5.85
C PRO A 222 12.64 0.69 -5.44
N ASN A 223 12.09 1.49 -6.35
CA ASN A 223 11.46 2.77 -5.98
C ASN A 223 10.21 2.59 -5.09
N GLY A 224 9.60 1.40 -5.05
CA GLY A 224 8.62 1.04 -4.04
C GLY A 224 7.32 1.84 -4.12
N CYS A 225 6.75 2.04 -5.30
CA CYS A 225 5.55 2.88 -5.52
C CYS A 225 4.32 2.42 -4.74
N VAL A 226 4.21 1.13 -4.42
CA VAL A 226 3.15 0.58 -3.56
C VAL A 226 3.67 0.14 -2.19
N CYS A 227 4.89 0.53 -1.83
CA CYS A 227 5.52 0.24 -0.55
C CYS A 227 5.56 -1.26 -0.20
N ALA A 228 5.87 -2.13 -1.17
CA ALA A 228 5.86 -3.57 -0.99
C ALA A 228 6.78 -3.99 0.18
N MET A 229 8.01 -3.53 0.19
CA MET A 229 9.02 -3.89 1.20
C MET A 229 8.69 -3.46 2.64
N ALA A 230 7.73 -2.54 2.82
CA ALA A 230 7.36 -2.00 4.15
C ALA A 230 5.92 -2.33 4.57
N ARG A 231 5.10 -2.85 3.66
CA ARG A 231 3.65 -2.95 3.89
C ARG A 231 3.03 -4.31 3.56
N SER A 232 3.79 -5.26 3.04
CA SER A 232 3.27 -6.57 2.65
C SER A 232 3.95 -7.72 3.36
N ASP A 233 3.19 -8.78 3.59
CA ASP A 233 3.71 -10.03 4.14
C ASP A 233 4.59 -10.74 3.11
N PHE A 234 4.26 -10.58 1.84
CA PHE A 234 5.01 -11.06 0.70
C PHE A 234 5.14 -9.94 -0.34
N ALA A 235 6.35 -9.49 -0.57
CA ALA A 235 6.71 -8.43 -1.49
C ALA A 235 7.50 -9.00 -2.67
N VAL A 236 7.08 -8.70 -3.88
CA VAL A 236 7.87 -8.93 -5.09
C VAL A 236 8.38 -7.57 -5.56
N VAL A 237 9.69 -7.38 -5.55
CA VAL A 237 10.33 -6.10 -5.87
C VAL A 237 11.26 -6.29 -7.06
N GLY A 238 10.94 -5.67 -8.17
CA GLY A 238 11.73 -5.77 -9.40
C GLY A 238 13.20 -5.40 -9.19
N THR A 239 14.07 -6.16 -9.82
CA THR A 239 15.52 -5.95 -9.79
C THR A 239 16.16 -6.50 -11.07
N TRP A 240 17.48 -6.40 -11.20
CA TRP A 240 18.26 -6.92 -12.32
C TRP A 240 19.59 -7.49 -11.84
N LYS A 241 20.23 -8.38 -12.60
CA LYS A 241 21.49 -9.01 -12.24
C LYS A 241 22.72 -8.30 -12.78
N ASP A 242 22.64 -7.87 -14.03
CA ASP A 242 23.74 -7.29 -14.79
C ASP A 242 24.06 -5.85 -14.39
N ASP A 243 24.91 -5.18 -15.16
CA ASP A 243 25.40 -3.84 -14.88
C ASP A 243 24.32 -2.77 -15.09
N ILE A 244 24.39 -1.70 -14.30
CA ILE A 244 23.71 -0.44 -14.62
C ILE A 244 24.30 0.09 -15.94
N LYS A 245 23.45 0.38 -16.90
CA LYS A 245 23.85 1.00 -18.16
C LYS A 245 24.23 2.45 -17.94
N ILE A 246 25.40 2.86 -18.43
CA ILE A 246 25.92 4.21 -18.24
C ILE A 246 26.17 4.85 -19.60
N ASP A 247 25.48 5.94 -19.87
CA ASP A 247 25.83 6.87 -20.94
C ASP A 247 26.80 7.93 -20.39
N GLN A 248 28.07 7.76 -20.67
CA GLN A 248 29.13 8.62 -20.14
C GLN A 248 29.06 10.07 -20.66
N ASP A 249 28.54 10.29 -21.85
CA ASP A 249 28.39 11.64 -22.41
C ASP A 249 27.23 12.35 -21.72
N ALA A 250 26.12 11.63 -21.43
CA ALA A 250 25.05 12.16 -20.64
C ALA A 250 25.48 12.44 -19.18
N VAL A 251 26.36 11.62 -18.58
CA VAL A 251 26.94 11.92 -17.25
C VAL A 251 27.69 13.24 -17.29
N LYS A 252 28.52 13.47 -18.31
CA LYS A 252 29.26 14.73 -18.48
C LYS A 252 28.31 15.92 -18.67
N ALA A 253 27.21 15.74 -19.40
CA ALA A 253 26.19 16.77 -19.57
C ALA A 253 25.51 17.17 -18.24
N TYR A 254 25.30 16.21 -17.32
CA TYR A 254 24.85 16.51 -15.94
C TYR A 254 25.91 17.32 -15.18
N VAL A 255 27.17 16.88 -15.19
CA VAL A 255 28.27 17.55 -14.48
C VAL A 255 28.54 18.95 -15.05
N GLY A 256 28.41 19.11 -16.34
CA GLY A 256 28.53 20.40 -17.04
C GLY A 256 27.37 21.36 -16.79
N GLY A 257 26.23 20.88 -16.30
CA GLY A 257 25.01 21.65 -16.03
C GLY A 257 24.08 21.79 -17.24
N GLU A 258 24.37 21.08 -18.34
CA GLU A 258 23.49 21.01 -19.52
C GLU A 258 22.19 20.24 -19.18
N PHE A 259 22.32 19.13 -18.49
CA PHE A 259 21.17 18.39 -17.95
C PHE A 259 20.93 18.73 -16.49
N LYS A 260 19.65 18.78 -16.11
CA LYS A 260 19.23 18.97 -14.72
C LYS A 260 19.04 17.61 -14.05
N PRO A 261 19.48 17.44 -12.77
CA PRO A 261 19.22 16.21 -12.03
C PRO A 261 17.72 15.94 -11.90
N ASN A 262 17.35 14.70 -11.64
CA ASN A 262 15.95 14.24 -11.53
C ASN A 262 15.12 14.56 -12.79
N ALA A 263 15.70 14.39 -13.98
CA ALA A 263 15.07 14.62 -15.29
C ALA A 263 14.41 16.00 -15.42
N GLY A 264 14.88 16.99 -14.67
CA GLY A 264 14.30 18.33 -14.68
C GLY A 264 13.00 18.46 -13.89
N ALA A 265 12.62 17.47 -13.08
CA ALA A 265 11.43 17.53 -12.20
C ALA A 265 11.45 18.74 -11.25
N HIS A 266 12.65 19.28 -11.02
CA HIS A 266 12.87 20.46 -10.20
C HIS A 266 13.25 21.70 -11.04
N ALA A 267 12.89 21.71 -12.30
CA ALA A 267 13.11 22.88 -13.15
C ALA A 267 12.51 24.14 -12.50
N GLY A 268 13.26 25.23 -12.54
CA GLY A 268 12.88 26.48 -11.87
C GLY A 268 13.26 26.56 -10.38
N ARG A 269 13.80 25.51 -9.78
CA ARG A 269 14.43 25.58 -8.45
C ARG A 269 15.91 25.92 -8.61
N ASP A 270 16.40 26.82 -7.79
CA ASP A 270 17.84 27.03 -7.66
C ASP A 270 18.44 26.03 -6.67
N TRP A 271 18.93 24.92 -7.21
CA TRP A 271 19.62 23.89 -6.42
C TRP A 271 21.13 24.12 -6.35
N GLY A 272 21.60 25.19 -6.98
CA GLY A 272 23.02 25.41 -7.20
C GLY A 272 23.60 24.49 -8.31
N LYS A 273 24.91 24.51 -8.44
CA LYS A 273 25.63 23.64 -9.39
C LYS A 273 25.56 22.19 -8.91
N PHE A 274 25.19 21.29 -9.81
CA PHE A 274 25.20 19.86 -9.56
C PHE A 274 26.61 19.36 -9.24
N ASP A 275 26.75 18.63 -8.15
CA ASP A 275 27.99 18.03 -7.69
C ASP A 275 27.80 16.50 -7.62
N ILE A 276 28.29 15.82 -8.65
CA ILE A 276 28.15 14.35 -8.78
C ILE A 276 28.76 13.61 -7.58
N GLN A 277 29.86 14.15 -7.00
CA GLN A 277 30.47 13.53 -5.85
C GLN A 277 29.54 13.56 -4.63
N LYS A 278 29.01 14.72 -4.28
CA LYS A 278 28.17 14.90 -3.10
C LYS A 278 26.76 14.36 -3.26
N GLU A 279 26.18 14.52 -4.47
CA GLU A 279 24.75 14.25 -4.68
C GLU A 279 24.48 12.82 -5.16
N VAL A 280 25.49 12.10 -5.65
CA VAL A 280 25.35 10.74 -6.15
C VAL A 280 26.30 9.77 -5.45
N ILE A 281 27.62 10.02 -5.52
CA ILE A 281 28.63 9.07 -5.08
C ILE A 281 28.67 8.94 -3.57
N ASP A 282 28.71 10.07 -2.85
CA ASP A 282 28.74 10.08 -1.38
C ASP A 282 27.42 9.56 -0.75
N LEU A 283 26.32 9.66 -1.48
CA LEU A 283 25.02 9.12 -1.07
C LEU A 283 24.80 7.67 -1.48
N CYS A 284 25.72 7.05 -2.22
CA CYS A 284 25.64 5.62 -2.51
C CYS A 284 25.78 4.80 -1.25
N PRO A 285 24.77 4.00 -0.85
CA PRO A 285 24.78 3.29 0.43
C PRO A 285 25.86 2.22 0.53
N SER A 286 26.25 1.62 -0.59
CA SER A 286 27.30 0.59 -0.66
C SER A 286 28.66 1.13 -1.13
N LYS A 287 28.75 2.45 -1.41
CA LYS A 287 30.01 3.08 -1.87
C LYS A 287 30.64 2.39 -3.10
N CYS A 288 29.80 1.85 -3.97
CA CYS A 288 30.25 1.09 -5.15
C CYS A 288 30.56 1.97 -6.37
N MET A 289 30.54 3.30 -6.23
CA MET A 289 30.68 4.25 -7.33
C MET A 289 31.94 5.11 -7.20
N SER A 290 32.54 5.50 -8.33
CA SER A 290 33.63 6.45 -8.40
C SER A 290 33.52 7.34 -9.63
N TRP A 291 34.00 8.59 -9.52
CA TRP A 291 34.11 9.56 -10.59
C TRP A 291 35.56 10.10 -10.66
N ASP A 292 36.22 9.97 -11.78
CA ASP A 292 37.61 10.40 -11.96
C ASP A 292 37.75 11.79 -12.63
N GLY A 293 36.63 12.50 -12.81
CA GLY A 293 36.57 13.78 -13.53
C GLY A 293 36.14 13.63 -15.00
N ASN A 294 36.12 12.40 -15.54
CA ASN A 294 35.78 12.13 -16.93
C ASN A 294 34.86 10.91 -17.11
N LYS A 295 34.98 9.91 -16.21
CA LYS A 295 34.28 8.64 -16.32
C LYS A 295 33.63 8.28 -14.98
N LEU A 296 32.36 7.93 -15.02
CA LEU A 296 31.64 7.30 -13.91
C LEU A 296 31.82 5.78 -13.98
N SER A 297 32.25 5.19 -12.88
CA SER A 297 32.40 3.73 -12.74
C SER A 297 31.54 3.22 -11.61
N ILE A 298 30.90 2.07 -11.81
CA ILE A 298 30.06 1.39 -10.82
C ILE A 298 30.54 -0.06 -10.70
N LYS A 299 30.85 -0.51 -9.49
CA LYS A 299 31.19 -1.89 -9.20
C LYS A 299 29.92 -2.68 -8.92
N THR A 300 29.40 -3.39 -9.90
CA THR A 300 28.10 -4.09 -9.86
C THR A 300 27.99 -5.09 -8.72
N ALA A 301 29.08 -5.82 -8.40
CA ALA A 301 29.09 -6.77 -7.32
C ALA A 301 28.76 -6.16 -5.94
N ASP A 302 29.08 -4.90 -5.73
CA ASP A 302 28.83 -4.17 -4.50
C ASP A 302 27.54 -3.32 -4.57
N CYS A 303 26.89 -3.26 -5.74
CA CYS A 303 25.69 -2.44 -5.93
C CYS A 303 24.45 -3.09 -5.34
N VAL A 304 23.78 -2.41 -4.39
CA VAL A 304 22.51 -2.85 -3.78
C VAL A 304 21.25 -2.44 -4.57
N ARG A 305 21.42 -1.90 -5.75
CA ARG A 305 20.34 -1.53 -6.69
C ARG A 305 19.26 -0.61 -6.09
N CYS A 306 19.67 0.32 -5.24
CA CYS A 306 18.75 1.23 -4.52
C CYS A 306 18.10 2.30 -5.40
N MET A 307 18.44 2.41 -6.68
CA MET A 307 17.91 3.36 -7.67
C MET A 307 18.32 4.84 -7.45
N HIS A 308 19.02 5.20 -6.38
CA HIS A 308 19.34 6.61 -6.09
C HIS A 308 20.04 7.31 -7.26
N CYS A 309 21.11 6.72 -7.78
CA CYS A 309 21.88 7.29 -8.90
C CYS A 309 21.05 7.38 -10.19
N ILE A 310 20.25 6.35 -10.49
CA ILE A 310 19.36 6.33 -11.66
C ILE A 310 18.31 7.43 -11.54
N ASN A 311 17.66 7.56 -10.39
CA ASN A 311 16.67 8.62 -10.16
C ASN A 311 17.27 10.03 -10.20
N THR A 312 18.54 10.18 -9.87
CA THR A 312 19.22 11.48 -9.94
C THR A 312 19.62 11.82 -11.36
N MET A 313 20.12 10.85 -12.12
CA MET A 313 20.60 11.02 -13.50
C MET A 313 19.88 10.09 -14.49
N PRO A 314 18.54 10.20 -14.63
CA PRO A 314 17.76 9.22 -15.40
C PRO A 314 18.02 9.24 -16.92
N ARG A 315 18.70 10.27 -17.46
CA ARG A 315 19.13 10.30 -18.86
C ARG A 315 20.49 9.65 -19.09
N ALA A 316 21.25 9.43 -18.01
CA ALA A 316 22.58 8.87 -18.06
C ALA A 316 22.67 7.44 -17.54
N LEU A 317 21.80 7.06 -16.63
CA LEU A 317 21.85 5.77 -15.96
C LEU A 317 20.52 5.02 -16.12
N HIS A 318 20.62 3.76 -16.56
CA HIS A 318 19.46 2.91 -16.74
C HIS A 318 19.67 1.55 -16.07
N ILE A 319 18.56 0.89 -15.74
CA ILE A 319 18.59 -0.49 -15.22
C ILE A 319 19.16 -1.46 -16.26
N GLY A 320 19.69 -2.57 -15.79
CA GLY A 320 20.22 -3.64 -16.63
C GLY A 320 19.15 -4.36 -17.47
N ASP A 321 19.60 -5.34 -18.25
CA ASP A 321 18.75 -6.13 -19.15
C ASP A 321 18.31 -7.47 -18.53
N GLU A 322 19.13 -8.07 -17.65
CA GLU A 322 18.80 -9.32 -16.95
C GLU A 322 17.80 -9.04 -15.81
N ARG A 323 16.54 -8.83 -16.16
CA ARG A 323 15.49 -8.37 -15.26
C ARG A 323 14.72 -9.52 -14.62
N GLY A 324 14.29 -9.31 -13.39
CA GLY A 324 13.48 -10.20 -12.59
C GLY A 324 13.04 -9.50 -11.30
N ALA A 325 12.91 -10.22 -10.21
CA ALA A 325 12.55 -9.61 -8.93
C ALA A 325 13.29 -10.26 -7.75
N SER A 326 13.28 -9.55 -6.63
CA SER A 326 13.60 -10.07 -5.29
C SER A 326 12.30 -10.34 -4.53
N ILE A 327 12.29 -11.40 -3.72
CA ILE A 327 11.20 -11.69 -2.80
C ILE A 327 11.62 -11.25 -1.39
N LEU A 328 10.79 -10.43 -0.76
CA LEU A 328 10.94 -10.02 0.64
C LEU A 328 9.70 -10.44 1.44
N VAL A 329 9.91 -10.91 2.66
CA VAL A 329 8.84 -11.49 3.50
C VAL A 329 8.79 -10.82 4.86
N GLY A 330 7.56 -10.64 5.37
CA GLY A 330 7.31 -10.32 6.78
C GLY A 330 7.18 -8.84 7.10
N ALA A 331 7.03 -7.94 6.12
CA ALA A 331 6.79 -6.54 6.42
C ALA A 331 5.40 -6.29 7.02
N LYS A 332 5.33 -5.40 7.97
CA LYS A 332 4.07 -4.97 8.59
C LYS A 332 4.15 -3.51 9.08
N ALA A 333 3.01 -2.81 9.04
CA ALA A 333 2.85 -1.56 9.76
C ALA A 333 2.72 -1.81 11.27
N PRO A 334 2.90 -0.78 12.12
CA PRO A 334 2.70 -0.90 13.56
C PRO A 334 1.28 -1.37 13.86
N VAL A 335 1.16 -2.51 14.53
CA VAL A 335 -0.12 -3.01 15.06
C VAL A 335 0.05 -3.26 16.55
N VAL A 336 0.71 -4.36 16.93
CA VAL A 336 0.94 -4.69 18.35
C VAL A 336 2.41 -4.57 18.73
N ASP A 337 3.31 -5.06 17.88
CA ASP A 337 4.76 -5.16 18.14
C ASP A 337 5.59 -4.23 17.24
N GLY A 338 5.01 -3.09 16.86
CA GLY A 338 5.70 -2.10 16.03
C GLY A 338 5.75 -2.42 14.54
N ALA A 339 6.40 -1.55 13.79
CA ALA A 339 6.60 -1.71 12.35
C ALA A 339 7.82 -2.59 12.05
N GLN A 340 7.76 -3.33 10.95
CA GLN A 340 8.83 -4.22 10.49
C GLN A 340 8.97 -4.12 8.97
N MET A 341 10.22 -4.03 8.49
CA MET A 341 10.53 -4.17 7.06
C MET A 341 10.53 -5.64 6.66
N GLY A 342 10.26 -5.91 5.40
CA GLY A 342 10.45 -7.24 4.83
C GLY A 342 11.93 -7.66 4.84
N SER A 343 12.17 -8.92 5.16
CA SER A 343 13.49 -9.56 5.02
C SER A 343 13.64 -10.12 3.62
N LEU A 344 14.80 -9.91 3.02
CA LEU A 344 15.13 -10.51 1.72
C LEU A 344 15.18 -12.04 1.88
N LEU A 345 14.30 -12.73 1.17
CA LEU A 345 14.27 -14.19 1.13
C LEU A 345 14.97 -14.70 -0.14
N VAL A 346 14.46 -14.29 -1.30
CA VAL A 346 15.04 -14.68 -2.59
C VAL A 346 15.63 -13.43 -3.24
N PRO A 347 16.94 -13.39 -3.49
CA PRO A 347 17.59 -12.19 -4.02
C PRO A 347 17.26 -11.92 -5.48
N PHE A 348 17.02 -12.98 -6.24
CA PHE A 348 16.60 -12.87 -7.63
C PHE A 348 15.79 -14.11 -8.06
N ILE A 349 14.65 -13.85 -8.69
CA ILE A 349 13.79 -14.86 -9.31
C ILE A 349 13.29 -14.35 -10.66
N SER A 350 13.08 -15.24 -11.61
CA SER A 350 12.40 -14.91 -12.87
C SER A 350 10.92 -14.61 -12.60
N CYS A 351 10.37 -13.65 -13.33
CA CYS A 351 8.97 -13.23 -13.18
C CYS A 351 8.20 -13.47 -14.47
N GLU A 352 8.25 -14.68 -14.98
CA GLU A 352 7.54 -15.08 -16.18
C GLU A 352 6.29 -15.89 -15.82
N ALA A 353 5.19 -15.59 -16.52
CA ALA A 353 3.96 -16.35 -16.37
C ALA A 353 4.20 -17.84 -16.72
N PRO A 354 3.56 -18.77 -16.01
CA PRO A 354 2.47 -18.61 -15.04
C PRO A 354 2.92 -18.40 -13.57
N TYR A 355 4.16 -17.98 -13.32
CA TYR A 355 4.72 -17.63 -11.99
C TYR A 355 4.86 -18.82 -11.01
N ASP A 356 5.04 -20.02 -11.50
CA ASP A 356 5.02 -21.25 -10.67
C ASP A 356 6.10 -21.25 -9.60
N GLU A 357 7.32 -20.78 -9.91
CA GLU A 357 8.38 -20.67 -8.90
C GLU A 357 8.01 -19.71 -7.75
N ILE A 358 7.30 -18.62 -8.05
CA ILE A 358 6.84 -17.66 -7.05
C ILE A 358 5.70 -18.27 -6.22
N LYS A 359 4.77 -18.99 -6.86
CA LYS A 359 3.67 -19.69 -6.20
C LYS A 359 4.19 -20.75 -5.24
N GLU A 360 5.20 -21.52 -5.64
CA GLU A 360 5.82 -22.51 -4.78
C GLU A 360 6.39 -21.88 -3.49
N VAL A 361 7.04 -20.73 -3.59
CA VAL A 361 7.55 -20.01 -2.41
C VAL A 361 6.38 -19.51 -1.54
N ILE A 362 5.30 -19.01 -2.14
CA ILE A 362 4.10 -18.55 -1.43
C ILE A 362 3.48 -19.69 -0.62
N GLU A 363 3.25 -20.84 -1.27
CA GLU A 363 2.59 -22.00 -0.69
C GLU A 363 3.40 -22.59 0.47
N LYS A 364 4.72 -22.73 0.33
CA LYS A 364 5.61 -23.15 1.43
C LYS A 364 5.54 -22.20 2.64
N ILE A 365 5.45 -20.89 2.39
CA ILE A 365 5.31 -19.91 3.47
C ILE A 365 3.93 -20.05 4.14
N TRP A 366 2.86 -20.24 3.37
CA TRP A 366 1.52 -20.38 3.91
C TRP A 366 1.35 -21.65 4.71
N ASP A 367 1.82 -22.79 4.23
CA ASP A 367 1.77 -24.08 4.93
C ASP A 367 2.46 -23.96 6.30
N TRP A 368 3.69 -23.46 6.30
CA TRP A 368 4.41 -23.21 7.54
C TRP A 368 3.69 -22.24 8.48
N TRP A 369 3.16 -21.14 7.95
CA TRP A 369 2.49 -20.14 8.77
C TRP A 369 1.14 -20.63 9.30
N MET A 370 0.41 -21.43 8.54
CA MET A 370 -0.83 -22.05 8.99
C MET A 370 -0.58 -23.09 10.11
N GLU A 371 0.53 -23.80 10.07
CA GLU A 371 0.92 -24.76 11.11
C GLU A 371 1.42 -24.06 12.38
N GLU A 372 2.29 -23.07 12.26
CA GLU A 372 3.04 -22.48 13.36
C GLU A 372 2.47 -21.14 13.86
N GLY A 373 1.67 -20.46 13.05
CA GLY A 373 1.14 -19.13 13.35
C GLY A 373 0.09 -19.14 14.44
N LYS A 374 0.20 -18.18 15.36
CA LYS A 374 -0.79 -17.97 16.42
C LYS A 374 -1.94 -17.12 15.94
N ASN A 375 -3.08 -17.21 16.64
CA ASN A 375 -4.25 -16.38 16.33
C ASN A 375 -3.87 -14.88 16.31
N ARG A 376 -4.16 -14.21 15.18
CA ARG A 376 -3.83 -12.80 14.89
C ARG A 376 -2.33 -12.49 14.78
N GLU A 377 -1.48 -13.49 14.59
CA GLU A 377 -0.05 -13.33 14.35
C GLU A 377 0.24 -13.20 12.84
N ARG A 378 0.99 -12.17 12.45
CA ARG A 378 1.43 -11.96 11.08
C ARG A 378 2.64 -12.86 10.75
N VAL A 379 2.85 -13.18 9.48
CA VAL A 379 4.02 -13.94 9.01
C VAL A 379 5.34 -13.39 9.56
N GLY A 380 5.53 -12.06 9.51
CA GLY A 380 6.73 -11.43 10.05
C GLY A 380 6.90 -11.59 11.57
N GLU A 381 5.81 -11.69 12.31
CA GLU A 381 5.84 -11.95 13.76
C GLU A 381 6.17 -13.41 14.05
N THR A 382 5.60 -14.35 13.29
CA THR A 382 5.96 -15.78 13.35
C THR A 382 7.43 -15.97 13.01
N MET A 383 7.91 -15.32 11.94
CA MET A 383 9.31 -15.33 11.54
C MET A 383 10.24 -14.77 12.65
N LYS A 384 9.82 -13.69 13.32
CA LYS A 384 10.59 -13.14 14.46
C LYS A 384 10.62 -14.08 15.67
N ARG A 385 9.51 -14.80 15.92
CA ARG A 385 9.40 -15.74 17.03
C ARG A 385 10.16 -17.04 16.80
N LEU A 386 10.12 -17.60 15.59
CA LEU A 386 10.72 -18.90 15.25
C LEU A 386 12.08 -18.79 14.58
N SER A 387 12.54 -17.64 14.22
CA SER A 387 13.74 -17.24 13.51
C SER A 387 13.60 -17.18 11.97
N PHE A 388 14.39 -16.31 11.37
CA PHE A 388 14.50 -16.20 9.91
C PHE A 388 15.15 -17.46 9.30
N GLN A 389 16.04 -18.12 10.02
CA GLN A 389 16.64 -19.38 9.58
C GLN A 389 15.57 -20.45 9.37
N LYS A 390 14.55 -20.52 10.26
CA LYS A 390 13.44 -21.46 10.08
C LYS A 390 12.66 -21.18 8.79
N LEU A 391 12.49 -19.91 8.43
CA LEU A 391 11.86 -19.55 7.15
C LEU A 391 12.71 -20.02 5.96
N LEU A 392 14.04 -19.88 6.00
CA LEU A 392 14.93 -20.39 4.93
C LEU A 392 14.80 -21.92 4.79
N GLU A 393 14.75 -22.65 5.92
CA GLU A 393 14.58 -24.10 5.92
C GLU A 393 13.27 -24.54 5.25
N VAL A 394 12.13 -23.94 5.63
CA VAL A 394 10.81 -24.34 5.11
C VAL A 394 10.59 -23.92 3.66
N THR A 395 11.30 -22.93 3.18
CA THR A 395 11.26 -22.50 1.77
C THR A 395 12.34 -23.12 0.92
N ASP A 396 13.15 -24.04 1.48
CA ASP A 396 14.32 -24.66 0.82
C ASP A 396 15.29 -23.61 0.24
N THR A 397 15.39 -22.46 0.90
CA THR A 397 16.25 -21.37 0.47
C THR A 397 17.63 -21.49 1.11
N GLU A 398 18.68 -21.60 0.31
CA GLU A 398 20.06 -21.64 0.80
C GLU A 398 20.45 -20.32 1.47
N ALA A 399 21.05 -20.42 2.67
CA ALA A 399 21.52 -19.24 3.39
C ALA A 399 22.67 -18.56 2.65
N ALA A 400 22.61 -17.25 2.52
CA ALA A 400 23.59 -16.44 1.81
C ALA A 400 23.99 -15.19 2.64
N PRO A 401 25.17 -14.59 2.36
CA PRO A 401 25.71 -13.47 3.15
C PRO A 401 24.79 -12.23 3.23
N TYR A 402 23.88 -12.05 2.30
CA TYR A 402 22.91 -10.94 2.29
C TYR A 402 21.65 -11.22 3.12
N HIS A 403 21.44 -12.42 3.61
CA HIS A 403 20.35 -12.72 4.53
C HIS A 403 20.63 -12.14 5.92
N VAL A 404 19.62 -11.51 6.51
CA VAL A 404 19.72 -10.95 7.85
C VAL A 404 18.85 -11.74 8.82
N THR A 405 19.41 -12.14 9.95
CA THR A 405 18.72 -12.95 10.96
C THR A 405 17.70 -12.16 11.78
N ALA A 406 17.88 -10.84 11.88
CA ALA A 406 16.97 -9.95 12.58
C ALA A 406 16.50 -8.85 11.63
N PRO A 407 15.25 -8.88 11.16
CA PRO A 407 14.72 -7.84 10.33
C PRO A 407 14.67 -6.52 11.09
N ARG A 408 14.86 -5.41 10.36
CA ARG A 408 14.77 -4.09 10.94
C ARG A 408 13.34 -3.85 11.46
N SER A 409 13.23 -3.62 12.75
CA SER A 409 11.98 -3.16 13.39
C SER A 409 11.88 -1.65 13.27
N ASN A 410 10.65 -1.13 13.28
CA ASN A 410 10.32 0.28 13.15
C ASN A 410 10.99 0.96 11.95
N PRO A 411 10.54 0.69 10.72
CA PRO A 411 11.10 1.28 9.50
C PRO A 411 10.93 2.81 9.40
N TYR A 412 10.20 3.42 10.32
CA TYR A 412 9.99 4.87 10.36
C TYR A 412 11.07 5.62 11.15
N ILE A 413 11.93 4.91 11.89
CA ILE A 413 13.16 5.46 12.47
C ILE A 413 14.31 5.04 11.57
N PHE A 414 14.56 5.84 10.55
CA PHE A 414 15.44 5.45 9.47
C PHE A 414 16.91 5.55 9.80
N PHE A 415 17.30 6.46 10.72
CA PHE A 415 18.70 6.75 10.92
C PHE A 415 19.03 7.02 12.38
N LYS A 416 20.08 6.39 12.85
CA LYS A 416 20.88 6.92 13.94
C LYS A 416 21.77 8.02 13.36
N GLU A 417 22.13 8.98 14.20
CA GLU A 417 22.95 10.11 13.79
C GLU A 417 24.29 9.66 13.17
N GLU A 418 24.83 8.55 13.69
CA GLU A 418 26.08 7.98 13.23
C GLU A 418 25.97 7.32 11.83
N GLU A 419 24.76 6.93 11.41
CA GLU A 419 24.51 6.24 10.15
C GLU A 419 24.36 7.19 8.95
N VAL A 420 24.10 8.47 9.19
CA VAL A 420 23.88 9.48 8.15
C VAL A 420 24.68 10.74 8.45
N PRO A 421 25.63 11.12 7.60
CA PRO A 421 26.37 12.37 7.78
C PRO A 421 25.42 13.56 7.97
N GLY A 422 25.51 14.23 9.13
CA GLY A 422 24.63 15.32 9.51
C GLY A 422 23.27 14.89 10.05
N GLY A 423 22.92 13.62 10.08
CA GLY A 423 21.72 13.01 10.68
C GLY A 423 20.58 13.98 11.04
N TRP A 424 20.14 13.95 12.29
CA TRP A 424 19.13 14.87 12.83
C TRP A 424 19.64 16.30 13.03
N ASN A 425 20.97 16.51 13.08
CA ASN A 425 21.62 17.81 13.23
C ASN A 425 21.88 18.51 11.89
N ARG A 426 21.21 18.09 10.81
CA ARG A 426 21.25 18.82 9.54
C ARG A 426 20.88 20.28 9.78
N ASP A 427 21.60 21.18 9.11
CA ASP A 427 21.15 22.56 9.05
C ASP A 427 19.81 22.63 8.31
N LEU A 428 18.75 22.72 9.10
CA LEU A 428 17.39 22.79 8.58
C LEU A 428 17.16 24.05 7.75
N ALA A 429 17.90 25.13 8.03
CA ALA A 429 17.78 26.36 7.26
C ALA A 429 18.42 26.22 5.87
N GLU A 430 19.58 25.55 5.79
CA GLU A 430 20.22 25.22 4.52
C GLU A 430 19.39 24.22 3.72
N PHE A 431 18.90 23.18 4.38
CA PHE A 431 18.01 22.19 3.74
C PHE A 431 16.73 22.85 3.21
N ARG A 432 16.09 23.72 3.98
CA ARG A 432 14.90 24.45 3.57
C ARG A 432 15.18 25.40 2.41
N LYS A 433 16.29 26.14 2.43
CA LYS A 433 16.68 27.01 1.31
C LYS A 433 16.84 26.20 0.03
N ARG A 434 17.46 25.04 0.11
CA ARG A 434 17.66 24.13 -1.02
C ARG A 434 16.33 23.58 -1.59
N HIS A 435 15.32 23.44 -0.77
CA HIS A 435 14.03 22.84 -1.12
C HIS A 435 12.85 23.82 -1.15
N GLN A 436 13.09 25.11 -0.93
CA GLN A 436 12.08 26.16 -1.12
C GLN A 436 11.85 26.42 -2.60
N ARG A 437 10.58 26.57 -2.98
CA ARG A 437 10.17 27.02 -4.31
C ARG A 437 10.21 28.54 -4.38
#